data_9aa89a527abbb5b84704f4a6b5a09399
#
_entry.id   9aa89a527abbb5b84704f4a6b5a09399
#
_cell.length_a   1.000
_cell.length_b   1.000
_cell.length_c   1.000
_cell.angle_alpha   90.00
_cell.angle_beta   90.00
_cell.angle_gamma   90.00
#
_symmetry.space_group_name_H-M   'P 1'
#
loop_
_entity.id
_entity.type
_entity.pdbx_description
1 polymer ?
#
loop_
_entity_poly.entity_id
_entity_poly.type
_entity_poly.pdbx_seq_one_letter_code
_entity_poly.pdbx_strand_id
1 'polypeptide(L)'
;MRRFFGFVVTAGALALAGLVGYSVVISWLYPEPLTIETVDGRPLIKATQPELIPFPQPIDNSGYDVSYPQCKGELPKKFVGFAIVGLNGGKPFAENNCFAKQWEWALTHDAVAVYINTADPGKESPVRYGKKIANDTLERLSKYEIEAGTPIWLDVETYNTWTSPDRAVQVLTEIAITLTSAGYPVGIYTPPAHWFEITGNANVGMPTWLALGPYSDVASGVADSKAACLRGSFGGKTPDIVQFVATVGDVTLDRNIMCGDPTGFVAPTK
;
A
#
# COMPACT_ATOMS: atom_id res chain seq x y z
N MET A 1 -43.00 -41.57 42.75
CA MET A 1 -43.00 -40.52 41.73
C MET A 1 -42.18 -39.32 42.15
N ARG A 2 -40.91 -39.33 42.00
CA ARG A 2 -40.00 -38.17 42.16
C ARG A 2 -38.62 -38.59 41.63
N ARG A 3 -38.25 -38.14 40.45
CA ARG A 3 -36.88 -38.05 39.91
C ARG A 3 -36.93 -38.06 38.38
N PHE A 4 -37.29 -36.93 37.76
CA PHE A 4 -37.05 -36.75 36.32
C PHE A 4 -36.97 -35.27 35.88
N PHE A 5 -36.81 -34.31 36.79
CA PHE A 5 -36.78 -32.89 36.42
C PHE A 5 -35.39 -32.19 36.60
N GLY A 6 -34.37 -32.91 37.03
CA GLY A 6 -33.08 -32.31 37.34
C GLY A 6 -32.02 -32.36 36.22
N PHE A 7 -32.22 -33.14 35.17
CA PHE A 7 -31.14 -33.41 34.21
C PHE A 7 -31.26 -32.64 32.87
N VAL A 8 -32.39 -32.04 32.59
CA VAL A 8 -32.60 -31.34 31.31
C VAL A 8 -32.08 -29.91 31.32
N VAL A 9 -32.04 -29.26 32.49
CA VAL A 9 -31.59 -27.86 32.63
C VAL A 9 -30.06 -27.72 32.53
N THR A 10 -29.31 -28.70 32.99
CA THR A 10 -27.84 -28.67 32.95
C THR A 10 -27.28 -28.97 31.58
N ALA A 11 -27.93 -29.80 30.79
CA ALA A 11 -27.47 -30.09 29.41
C ALA A 11 -27.70 -28.91 28.45
N GLY A 12 -28.81 -28.18 28.65
CA GLY A 12 -29.10 -26.98 27.83
C GLY A 12 -28.16 -25.81 28.14
N ALA A 13 -27.78 -25.60 29.37
CA ALA A 13 -26.85 -24.52 29.76
C ALA A 13 -25.42 -24.77 29.29
N LEU A 14 -24.98 -26.03 29.31
CA LEU A 14 -23.65 -26.39 28.80
C LEU A 14 -23.59 -26.34 27.26
N ALA A 15 -24.68 -26.68 26.57
CA ALA A 15 -24.75 -26.57 25.10
C ALA A 15 -24.76 -25.11 24.64
N LEU A 16 -25.48 -24.22 25.36
CA LEU A 16 -25.48 -22.78 25.07
C LEU A 16 -24.12 -22.13 25.34
N ALA A 17 -23.46 -22.48 26.46
CA ALA A 17 -22.13 -21.98 26.77
C ALA A 17 -21.07 -22.47 25.73
N GLY A 18 -21.20 -23.73 25.29
CA GLY A 18 -20.35 -24.30 24.25
C GLY A 18 -20.54 -23.61 22.88
N LEU A 19 -21.80 -23.32 22.50
CA LEU A 19 -22.11 -22.62 21.24
C LEU A 19 -21.63 -21.17 21.24
N VAL A 20 -21.82 -20.45 22.37
CA VAL A 20 -21.31 -19.06 22.49
C VAL A 20 -19.78 -19.04 22.54
N GLY A 21 -19.16 -19.95 23.28
CA GLY A 21 -17.70 -20.08 23.30
C GLY A 21 -17.11 -20.46 21.96
N TYR A 22 -17.76 -21.37 21.22
CA TYR A 22 -17.35 -21.77 19.88
C TYR A 22 -17.51 -20.63 18.87
N SER A 23 -18.59 -19.87 18.92
CA SER A 23 -18.81 -18.70 18.04
C SER A 23 -17.79 -17.60 18.31
N VAL A 24 -17.45 -17.33 19.57
CA VAL A 24 -16.41 -16.33 19.93
C VAL A 24 -15.03 -16.79 19.47
N VAL A 25 -14.68 -18.07 19.65
CA VAL A 25 -13.38 -18.61 19.21
C VAL A 25 -13.28 -18.60 17.67
N ILE A 26 -14.36 -18.89 16.94
CA ILE A 26 -14.38 -18.84 15.49
C ILE A 26 -14.18 -17.40 14.97
N SER A 27 -14.81 -16.41 15.60
CA SER A 27 -14.64 -15.02 15.18
C SER A 27 -13.22 -14.48 15.41
N TRP A 28 -12.48 -15.05 16.37
CA TRP A 28 -11.06 -14.75 16.60
C TRP A 28 -10.11 -15.46 15.63
N LEU A 29 -10.46 -16.68 15.21
CA LEU A 29 -9.62 -17.50 14.32
C LEU A 29 -9.90 -17.25 12.84
N TYR A 30 -11.08 -16.77 12.51
CA TYR A 30 -11.51 -16.48 11.14
C TYR A 30 -12.11 -15.08 11.09
N PRO A 31 -11.30 -14.04 10.84
CA PRO A 31 -11.85 -12.71 10.60
C PRO A 31 -12.88 -12.79 9.47
N GLU A 32 -13.98 -12.08 9.61
CA GLU A 32 -15.04 -12.00 8.59
C GLU A 32 -14.40 -11.75 7.22
N PRO A 33 -14.81 -12.48 6.19
CA PRO A 33 -14.31 -12.25 4.86
C PRO A 33 -14.65 -10.82 4.44
N LEU A 34 -13.66 -10.08 3.98
CA LEU A 34 -13.87 -8.72 3.46
C LEU A 34 -14.85 -8.79 2.30
N THR A 35 -15.94 -8.06 2.43
CA THR A 35 -16.92 -7.91 1.36
C THR A 35 -16.30 -6.99 0.31
N ILE A 36 -16.11 -7.48 -0.91
CA ILE A 36 -15.76 -6.64 -2.04
C ILE A 36 -17.01 -5.86 -2.42
N GLU A 37 -17.06 -4.59 -2.02
CA GLU A 37 -18.09 -3.69 -2.49
C GLU A 37 -17.88 -3.41 -3.98
N THR A 38 -18.96 -3.29 -4.73
CA THR A 38 -18.91 -2.89 -6.13
C THR A 38 -19.64 -1.57 -6.32
N VAL A 39 -19.08 -0.71 -7.17
CA VAL A 39 -19.73 0.52 -7.63
C VAL A 39 -19.83 0.43 -9.16
N ASP A 40 -21.02 0.60 -9.69
CA ASP A 40 -21.31 0.44 -11.14
C ASP A 40 -20.84 -0.90 -11.72
N GLY A 41 -20.95 -2.00 -10.92
CA GLY A 41 -20.52 -3.34 -11.30
C GLY A 41 -19.00 -3.56 -11.35
N ARG A 42 -18.20 -2.58 -10.93
CA ARG A 42 -16.73 -2.69 -10.84
C ARG A 42 -16.31 -2.95 -9.40
N PRO A 43 -15.32 -3.81 -9.17
CA PRO A 43 -14.83 -4.10 -7.82
C PRO A 43 -14.22 -2.87 -7.17
N LEU A 44 -14.51 -2.68 -5.90
CA LEU A 44 -13.92 -1.65 -5.05
C LEU A 44 -12.81 -2.29 -4.20
N ILE A 45 -11.58 -1.85 -4.37
CA ILE A 45 -10.49 -2.24 -3.49
C ILE A 45 -10.59 -1.37 -2.23
N LYS A 46 -11.05 -1.97 -1.14
CA LYS A 46 -11.22 -1.28 0.14
C LYS A 46 -10.48 -2.04 1.24
N ALA A 47 -9.59 -1.34 1.92
CA ALA A 47 -8.94 -1.84 3.12
C ALA A 47 -9.24 -0.88 4.27
N THR A 48 -9.55 -1.43 5.44
CA THR A 48 -9.63 -0.63 6.66
C THR A 48 -8.22 -0.23 7.04
N GLN A 49 -7.94 1.07 7.06
CA GLN A 49 -6.63 1.57 7.44
C GLN A 49 -6.60 1.88 8.94
N PRO A 50 -5.50 1.62 9.63
CA PRO A 50 -5.33 2.06 11.01
C PRO A 50 -5.39 3.59 11.08
N GLU A 51 -5.93 4.12 12.16
CA GLU A 51 -5.92 5.54 12.44
C GLU A 51 -4.47 5.99 12.68
N LEU A 52 -3.99 6.89 11.82
CA LEU A 52 -2.62 7.39 11.90
C LEU A 52 -2.54 8.55 12.90
N ILE A 53 -1.46 8.57 13.65
CA ILE A 53 -1.18 9.65 14.60
C ILE A 53 -0.81 10.91 13.79
N PRO A 54 -1.49 12.06 14.00
CA PRO A 54 -1.15 13.29 13.30
C PRO A 54 0.31 13.71 13.52
N PHE A 55 0.94 14.22 12.47
CA PHE A 55 2.30 14.74 12.56
C PHE A 55 2.37 15.96 13.48
N PRO A 56 3.37 16.04 14.36
CA PRO A 56 3.52 17.18 15.28
C PRO A 56 4.00 18.47 14.61
N GLN A 57 4.53 18.40 13.38
CA GLN A 57 5.04 19.53 12.61
C GLN A 57 4.60 19.44 11.14
N PRO A 58 4.41 20.56 10.45
CA PRO A 58 4.13 20.55 9.02
C PRO A 58 5.33 19.97 8.26
N ILE A 59 5.07 19.00 7.39
CA ILE A 59 6.04 18.43 6.46
C ILE A 59 5.99 19.24 5.16
N ASP A 60 7.15 19.50 4.55
CA ASP A 60 7.16 20.06 3.20
C ASP A 60 6.46 19.09 2.24
N ASN A 61 5.59 19.62 1.40
CA ASN A 61 4.77 18.83 0.47
C ASN A 61 5.59 18.20 -0.67
N SER A 62 6.91 18.37 -0.68
CA SER A 62 7.82 17.83 -1.70
C SER A 62 8.54 16.59 -1.19
N GLY A 63 8.78 15.63 -2.08
CA GLY A 63 9.51 14.40 -1.76
C GLY A 63 10.31 13.86 -2.93
N TYR A 64 11.13 12.86 -2.62
CA TYR A 64 11.78 11.99 -3.61
C TYR A 64 11.36 10.55 -3.41
N ASP A 65 11.37 9.77 -4.48
CA ASP A 65 11.42 8.34 -4.36
C ASP A 65 12.65 7.75 -5.05
N VAL A 66 13.15 6.65 -4.49
CA VAL A 66 14.35 5.96 -4.96
C VAL A 66 14.19 4.45 -4.84
N SER A 67 14.90 3.71 -5.68
CA SER A 67 14.89 2.25 -5.60
C SER A 67 16.17 1.63 -6.22
N TYR A 68 16.10 0.36 -6.60
CA TYR A 68 17.22 -0.38 -7.15
C TYR A 68 17.94 0.27 -8.36
N PRO A 69 17.30 1.06 -9.25
CA PRO A 69 18.03 1.75 -10.31
C PRO A 69 19.05 2.75 -9.78
N GLN A 70 18.79 3.39 -8.63
CA GLN A 70 19.69 4.35 -8.01
C GLN A 70 20.79 3.71 -7.13
N CYS A 71 20.94 2.36 -7.15
CA CYS A 71 22.01 1.69 -6.37
C CYS A 71 23.43 2.11 -6.73
N LYS A 72 23.67 2.48 -7.98
CA LYS A 72 24.98 2.86 -8.49
C LYS A 72 25.21 4.38 -8.54
N GLY A 73 24.17 5.15 -8.28
CA GLY A 73 24.20 6.61 -8.33
C GLY A 73 24.34 7.25 -6.96
N GLU A 74 24.47 8.57 -6.97
CA GLU A 74 24.31 9.38 -5.78
C GLU A 74 22.83 9.55 -5.48
N LEU A 75 22.46 9.42 -4.20
CA LEU A 75 21.11 9.71 -3.75
C LEU A 75 20.88 11.23 -3.76
N PRO A 76 19.62 11.68 -3.95
CA PRO A 76 19.31 13.10 -3.86
C PRO A 76 19.84 13.72 -2.57
N LYS A 77 20.29 14.97 -2.65
CA LYS A 77 20.69 15.69 -1.43
C LYS A 77 19.49 15.84 -0.51
N LYS A 78 19.74 15.72 0.80
CA LYS A 78 18.71 15.94 1.83
C LYS A 78 18.05 17.31 1.64
N PHE A 79 16.74 17.35 1.75
CA PHE A 79 15.96 18.58 1.89
C PHE A 79 14.82 18.31 2.90
N VAL A 80 14.16 19.35 3.33
CA VAL A 80 12.97 19.27 4.18
C VAL A 80 11.84 18.66 3.35
N GLY A 81 11.21 17.60 3.85
CA GLY A 81 10.15 16.89 3.16
C GLY A 81 10.19 15.38 3.37
N PHE A 82 9.70 14.60 2.42
CA PHE A 82 9.57 13.16 2.59
C PHE A 82 10.37 12.33 1.58
N ALA A 83 10.63 11.07 1.93
CA ALA A 83 11.29 10.12 1.07
C ALA A 83 10.50 8.79 1.00
N ILE A 84 10.40 8.20 -0.19
CA ILE A 84 9.79 6.89 -0.41
C ILE A 84 10.85 5.95 -1.00
N VAL A 85 10.96 4.72 -0.47
CA VAL A 85 12.01 3.78 -0.90
C VAL A 85 11.41 2.48 -1.40
N GLY A 86 11.84 2.03 -2.58
CA GLY A 86 11.46 0.74 -3.12
C GLY A 86 12.06 -0.42 -2.31
N LEU A 87 11.21 -1.20 -1.64
CA LEU A 87 11.60 -2.28 -0.75
C LEU A 87 12.10 -3.51 -1.51
N ASN A 88 11.56 -3.77 -2.68
CA ASN A 88 11.97 -4.88 -3.54
C ASN A 88 12.69 -4.41 -4.83
N GLY A 89 13.23 -5.34 -5.61
CA GLY A 89 14.06 -5.07 -6.79
C GLY A 89 13.27 -5.05 -8.11
N GLY A 90 12.21 -4.26 -8.21
CA GLY A 90 11.43 -4.04 -9.43
C GLY A 90 10.40 -5.13 -9.75
N LYS A 91 10.28 -6.15 -8.92
CA LYS A 91 9.28 -7.22 -9.02
C LYS A 91 9.12 -7.96 -7.70
N PRO A 92 7.98 -8.66 -7.47
CA PRO A 92 7.80 -9.47 -6.28
C PRO A 92 8.96 -10.45 -6.05
N PHE A 93 9.35 -10.61 -4.79
CA PHE A 93 10.41 -11.51 -4.30
C PHE A 93 11.84 -11.16 -4.72
N ALA A 94 12.03 -10.13 -5.57
CA ALA A 94 13.38 -9.68 -5.93
C ALA A 94 13.99 -8.82 -4.80
N GLU A 95 15.30 -8.93 -4.61
CA GLU A 95 16.02 -8.12 -3.64
C GLU A 95 16.35 -6.73 -4.21
N ASN A 96 16.13 -5.67 -3.42
CA ASN A 96 16.79 -4.39 -3.62
C ASN A 96 18.10 -4.40 -2.82
N ASN A 97 19.21 -4.71 -3.47
CA ASN A 97 20.51 -4.91 -2.82
C ASN A 97 21.08 -3.65 -2.14
N CYS A 98 20.52 -2.49 -2.41
CA CYS A 98 20.96 -1.24 -1.78
C CYS A 98 19.90 -0.63 -0.85
N PHE A 99 18.84 -1.38 -0.52
CA PHE A 99 17.76 -0.89 0.30
C PHE A 99 18.24 -0.32 1.64
N ALA A 100 19.13 -1.01 2.35
CA ALA A 100 19.65 -0.53 3.64
C ALA A 100 20.23 0.89 3.53
N LYS A 101 21.10 1.14 2.54
CA LYS A 101 21.67 2.47 2.29
C LYS A 101 20.61 3.51 1.92
N GLN A 102 19.63 3.12 1.12
CA GLN A 102 18.54 4.00 0.71
C GLN A 102 17.59 4.29 1.87
N TRP A 103 17.36 3.33 2.75
CA TRP A 103 16.55 3.52 3.95
C TRP A 103 17.24 4.44 4.96
N GLU A 104 18.54 4.26 5.23
CA GLU A 104 19.32 5.18 6.04
C GLU A 104 19.26 6.62 5.50
N TRP A 105 19.36 6.79 4.18
CA TRP A 105 19.17 8.09 3.54
C TRP A 105 17.75 8.62 3.75
N ALA A 106 16.70 7.80 3.56
CA ALA A 106 15.32 8.21 3.75
C ALA A 106 15.05 8.70 5.17
N LEU A 107 15.59 8.01 6.18
CA LEU A 107 15.47 8.38 7.59
C LEU A 107 16.11 9.74 7.94
N THR A 108 16.83 10.38 7.02
CA THR A 108 17.29 11.75 7.20
C THR A 108 16.26 12.83 6.82
N HIS A 109 15.12 12.43 6.23
CA HIS A 109 14.01 13.31 5.86
C HIS A 109 12.99 13.41 7.00
N ASP A 110 12.01 14.31 6.87
CA ASP A 110 11.02 14.53 7.92
C ASP A 110 10.03 13.38 8.01
N ALA A 111 9.76 12.69 6.90
CA ALA A 111 8.87 11.54 6.85
C ALA A 111 9.27 10.53 5.77
N VAL A 112 8.85 9.28 5.96
CA VAL A 112 9.21 8.15 5.11
C VAL A 112 8.02 7.27 4.77
N ALA A 113 8.12 6.60 3.63
CA ALA A 113 7.27 5.49 3.24
C ALA A 113 8.10 4.47 2.44
N VAL A 114 7.52 3.31 2.17
CA VAL A 114 8.10 2.33 1.25
C VAL A 114 7.14 2.00 0.13
N TYR A 115 7.64 1.46 -0.99
CA TYR A 115 6.81 0.84 -2.00
C TYR A 115 7.30 -0.55 -2.38
N ILE A 116 6.41 -1.36 -2.91
CA ILE A 116 6.71 -2.70 -3.43
C ILE A 116 6.15 -2.85 -4.84
N ASN A 117 6.94 -3.35 -5.76
CA ASN A 117 6.45 -3.74 -7.08
C ASN A 117 5.61 -5.01 -6.97
N THR A 118 4.46 -5.00 -7.63
CA THR A 118 3.46 -6.07 -7.60
C THR A 118 3.28 -6.73 -8.97
N ALA A 119 2.68 -7.92 -9.01
CA ALA A 119 2.43 -8.68 -10.24
C ALA A 119 1.36 -9.76 -10.01
N ASP A 120 0.85 -10.34 -11.10
CA ASP A 120 0.13 -11.62 -11.11
C ASP A 120 0.52 -12.47 -12.33
N PRO A 121 1.48 -13.40 -12.22
CA PRO A 121 1.88 -14.27 -13.33
C PRO A 121 0.87 -15.40 -13.63
N GLY A 122 -0.25 -15.47 -12.92
CA GLY A 122 -1.32 -16.46 -13.16
C GLY A 122 -0.99 -17.90 -12.78
N LYS A 123 0.11 -18.15 -12.07
CA LYS A 123 0.61 -19.50 -11.79
C LYS A 123 -0.09 -20.22 -10.63
N GLU A 124 -0.85 -19.47 -9.82
CA GLU A 124 -1.59 -20.00 -8.68
C GLU A 124 -2.84 -19.14 -8.39
N SER A 125 -3.59 -19.47 -7.35
CA SER A 125 -4.73 -18.65 -6.90
C SER A 125 -4.27 -17.21 -6.61
N PRO A 126 -4.99 -16.16 -7.08
CA PRO A 126 -4.64 -14.77 -6.86
C PRO A 126 -4.54 -14.43 -5.36
N VAL A 127 -5.47 -14.93 -4.54
CA VAL A 127 -5.44 -14.78 -3.08
C VAL A 127 -4.17 -15.39 -2.47
N ARG A 128 -3.79 -16.60 -2.87
CA ARG A 128 -2.55 -17.22 -2.37
C ARG A 128 -1.32 -16.44 -2.81
N TYR A 129 -1.29 -15.96 -4.04
CA TYR A 129 -0.15 -15.21 -4.57
C TYR A 129 -0.02 -13.84 -3.89
N GLY A 130 -1.14 -13.11 -3.71
CA GLY A 130 -1.17 -11.86 -2.97
C GLY A 130 -0.67 -12.02 -1.53
N LYS A 131 -1.12 -13.08 -0.84
CA LYS A 131 -0.65 -13.40 0.51
C LYS A 131 0.85 -13.69 0.58
N LYS A 132 1.42 -14.37 -0.45
CA LYS A 132 2.87 -14.58 -0.52
C LYS A 132 3.65 -13.28 -0.68
N ILE A 133 3.18 -12.37 -1.55
CA ILE A 133 3.80 -11.04 -1.71
C ILE A 133 3.75 -10.28 -0.38
N ALA A 134 2.60 -10.26 0.29
CA ALA A 134 2.45 -9.57 1.56
C ALA A 134 3.37 -10.15 2.65
N ASN A 135 3.48 -11.48 2.75
CA ASN A 135 4.36 -12.13 3.72
C ASN A 135 5.86 -11.84 3.45
N ASP A 136 6.32 -11.91 2.19
CA ASP A 136 7.67 -11.49 1.79
C ASP A 136 7.92 -10.02 2.16
N THR A 137 6.91 -9.18 1.97
CA THR A 137 6.98 -7.78 2.38
C THR A 137 7.15 -7.64 3.89
N LEU A 138 6.33 -8.33 4.69
CA LEU A 138 6.43 -8.31 6.16
C LEU A 138 7.78 -8.83 6.68
N GLU A 139 8.34 -9.87 6.05
CA GLU A 139 9.67 -10.37 6.37
C GLU A 139 10.75 -9.30 6.11
N ARG A 140 10.65 -8.56 5.00
CA ARG A 140 11.57 -7.47 4.69
C ARG A 140 11.43 -6.29 5.63
N LEU A 141 10.19 -5.88 5.96
CA LEU A 141 9.93 -4.82 6.94
C LEU A 141 10.55 -5.17 8.29
N SER A 142 10.37 -6.41 8.75
CA SER A 142 10.99 -6.92 9.98
C SER A 142 12.53 -6.93 9.91
N LYS A 143 13.09 -7.39 8.78
CA LYS A 143 14.56 -7.42 8.54
C LYS A 143 15.21 -6.05 8.67
N TYR A 144 14.51 -4.99 8.25
CA TYR A 144 15.01 -3.62 8.27
C TYR A 144 14.43 -2.77 9.42
N GLU A 145 13.78 -3.41 10.37
CA GLU A 145 13.20 -2.79 11.57
C GLU A 145 12.25 -1.61 11.23
N ILE A 146 11.48 -1.77 10.13
CA ILE A 146 10.48 -0.78 9.70
C ILE A 146 9.22 -0.99 10.53
N GLU A 147 8.85 0.01 11.30
CA GLU A 147 7.76 -0.08 12.26
C GLU A 147 6.37 -0.04 11.59
N ALA A 148 5.39 -0.66 12.25
CA ALA A 148 3.97 -0.51 11.91
C ALA A 148 3.57 0.98 11.94
N GLY A 149 2.63 1.35 11.06
CA GLY A 149 2.30 2.75 10.79
C GLY A 149 3.06 3.33 9.59
N THR A 150 4.20 2.73 9.16
CA THR A 150 4.88 3.15 7.93
C THR A 150 4.03 2.79 6.72
N PRO A 151 3.63 3.75 5.86
CA PRO A 151 2.82 3.47 4.69
C PRO A 151 3.56 2.63 3.65
N ILE A 152 2.81 1.73 3.00
CA ILE A 152 3.30 0.87 1.92
C ILE A 152 2.52 1.16 0.66
N TRP A 153 3.21 1.53 -0.41
CA TRP A 153 2.61 1.76 -1.70
C TRP A 153 2.74 0.53 -2.59
N LEU A 154 1.64 0.06 -3.14
CA LEU A 154 1.62 -1.03 -4.12
C LEU A 154 1.86 -0.43 -5.51
N ASP A 155 3.01 -0.68 -6.07
CA ASP A 155 3.37 -0.29 -7.43
C ASP A 155 2.74 -1.26 -8.43
N VAL A 156 1.81 -0.73 -9.24
CA VAL A 156 0.99 -1.45 -10.20
C VAL A 156 1.28 -0.95 -11.60
N GLU A 157 2.22 -1.60 -12.26
CA GLU A 157 2.69 -1.20 -13.59
C GLU A 157 2.73 -2.34 -14.59
N THR A 158 2.56 -2.02 -15.87
CA THR A 158 2.57 -2.99 -16.99
C THR A 158 3.96 -3.57 -17.29
N TYR A 159 5.02 -3.06 -16.65
CA TYR A 159 6.36 -3.67 -16.67
C TYR A 159 6.41 -5.03 -15.99
N ASN A 160 5.49 -5.30 -15.07
CA ASN A 160 5.30 -6.59 -14.46
C ASN A 160 4.18 -7.37 -15.16
N THR A 161 4.13 -8.69 -14.92
CA THR A 161 3.14 -9.55 -15.56
C THR A 161 1.80 -9.48 -14.84
N TRP A 162 0.73 -9.29 -15.60
CA TRP A 162 -0.64 -9.33 -15.13
C TRP A 162 -1.49 -10.24 -16.03
N THR A 163 -2.31 -11.10 -15.45
CA THR A 163 -3.03 -12.13 -16.19
C THR A 163 -4.43 -11.67 -16.65
N SER A 164 -5.18 -11.03 -15.76
CA SER A 164 -6.48 -10.43 -16.07
C SER A 164 -6.88 -9.40 -15.02
N PRO A 165 -7.79 -8.46 -15.35
CA PRO A 165 -8.25 -7.44 -14.41
C PRO A 165 -8.81 -8.00 -13.10
N ASP A 166 -9.70 -9.00 -13.16
CA ASP A 166 -10.31 -9.59 -11.97
C ASP A 166 -9.27 -10.22 -11.04
N ARG A 167 -8.27 -10.87 -11.61
CA ARG A 167 -7.20 -11.47 -10.83
C ARG A 167 -6.28 -10.42 -10.23
N ALA A 168 -5.94 -9.38 -10.99
CA ALA A 168 -5.13 -8.27 -10.51
C ALA A 168 -5.77 -7.63 -9.27
N VAL A 169 -7.07 -7.32 -9.34
CA VAL A 169 -7.83 -6.78 -8.21
C VAL A 169 -7.78 -7.71 -7.00
N GLN A 170 -7.96 -9.02 -7.19
CA GLN A 170 -7.90 -9.99 -6.09
C GLN A 170 -6.51 -10.06 -5.44
N VAL A 171 -5.43 -10.06 -6.24
CA VAL A 171 -4.04 -10.04 -5.73
C VAL A 171 -3.80 -8.77 -4.91
N LEU A 172 -4.13 -7.59 -5.45
CA LEU A 172 -3.92 -6.31 -4.80
C LEU A 172 -4.75 -6.19 -3.50
N THR A 173 -6.00 -6.65 -3.54
CA THR A 173 -6.87 -6.70 -2.37
C THR A 173 -6.26 -7.56 -1.25
N GLU A 174 -5.79 -8.76 -1.57
CA GLU A 174 -5.19 -9.66 -0.58
C GLU A 174 -3.90 -9.10 0.02
N ILE A 175 -3.05 -8.46 -0.79
CA ILE A 175 -1.86 -7.76 -0.30
C ILE A 175 -2.28 -6.68 0.69
N ALA A 176 -3.23 -5.82 0.30
CA ALA A 176 -3.70 -4.71 1.13
C ALA A 176 -4.29 -5.18 2.46
N ILE A 177 -5.15 -6.22 2.43
CA ILE A 177 -5.72 -6.81 3.64
C ILE A 177 -4.64 -7.31 4.59
N THR A 178 -3.69 -8.11 4.06
CA THR A 178 -2.66 -8.74 4.88
C THR A 178 -1.75 -7.70 5.53
N LEU A 179 -1.29 -6.69 4.76
CA LEU A 179 -0.42 -5.63 5.28
C LEU A 179 -1.14 -4.70 6.25
N THR A 180 -2.40 -4.33 5.96
CA THR A 180 -3.20 -3.49 6.86
C THR A 180 -3.50 -4.19 8.17
N SER A 181 -3.80 -5.50 8.14
CA SER A 181 -4.00 -6.31 9.34
C SER A 181 -2.74 -6.41 10.21
N ALA A 182 -1.56 -6.24 9.61
CA ALA A 182 -0.28 -6.16 10.33
C ALA A 182 0.06 -4.73 10.80
N GLY A 183 -0.83 -3.75 10.59
CA GLY A 183 -0.66 -2.37 11.07
C GLY A 183 0.02 -1.42 10.08
N TYR A 184 0.19 -1.81 8.81
CA TYR A 184 0.78 -0.95 7.78
C TYR A 184 -0.29 -0.33 6.90
N PRO A 185 -0.44 1.01 6.83
CA PRO A 185 -1.30 1.67 5.86
C PRO A 185 -0.89 1.32 4.43
N VAL A 186 -1.87 1.13 3.54
CA VAL A 186 -1.62 0.73 2.16
C VAL A 186 -2.25 1.71 1.19
N GLY A 187 -1.48 2.10 0.16
CA GLY A 187 -1.93 2.90 -0.98
C GLY A 187 -1.53 2.26 -2.32
N ILE A 188 -1.99 2.83 -3.42
CA ILE A 188 -1.70 2.38 -4.79
C ILE A 188 -0.87 3.44 -5.51
N TYR A 189 0.26 3.02 -6.08
CA TYR A 189 1.04 3.80 -7.04
C TYR A 189 0.83 3.25 -8.44
N THR A 190 0.54 4.11 -9.42
CA THR A 190 0.43 3.72 -10.82
C THR A 190 0.33 4.93 -11.77
N PRO A 191 0.78 4.82 -13.04
CA PRO A 191 0.29 5.64 -14.13
C PRO A 191 -1.17 5.28 -14.46
N PRO A 192 -2.08 6.25 -14.74
CA PRO A 192 -3.50 5.96 -14.99
C PRO A 192 -3.75 4.96 -16.13
N ALA A 193 -2.95 5.01 -17.19
CA ALA A 193 -3.08 4.08 -18.31
C ALA A 193 -2.80 2.62 -17.88
N HIS A 194 -1.80 2.42 -17.02
CA HIS A 194 -1.47 1.10 -16.47
C HIS A 194 -2.60 0.58 -15.57
N TRP A 195 -3.17 1.45 -14.72
CA TRP A 195 -4.31 1.07 -13.88
C TRP A 195 -5.51 0.61 -14.70
N PHE A 196 -5.82 1.35 -15.76
CA PHE A 196 -6.92 0.99 -16.66
C PHE A 196 -6.66 -0.36 -17.33
N GLU A 197 -5.47 -0.58 -17.87
CA GLU A 197 -5.09 -1.83 -18.54
C GLU A 197 -5.11 -3.03 -17.57
N ILE A 198 -4.52 -2.87 -16.39
CA ILE A 198 -4.33 -3.96 -15.43
C ILE A 198 -5.62 -4.32 -14.71
N THR A 199 -6.44 -3.33 -14.32
CA THR A 199 -7.59 -3.55 -13.42
C THR A 199 -8.95 -3.24 -14.05
N GLY A 200 -9.00 -2.78 -15.32
CA GLY A 200 -10.23 -2.28 -15.93
C GLY A 200 -10.78 -1.01 -15.24
N ASN A 201 -9.89 -0.21 -14.61
CA ASN A 201 -10.21 0.96 -13.81
C ASN A 201 -11.08 0.65 -12.58
N ALA A 202 -10.69 -0.40 -11.83
CA ALA A 202 -11.35 -0.73 -10.55
C ALA A 202 -11.36 0.47 -9.60
N ASN A 203 -12.45 0.68 -8.86
CA ASN A 203 -12.51 1.72 -7.85
C ASN A 203 -11.54 1.42 -6.70
N VAL A 204 -10.87 2.47 -6.23
CA VAL A 204 -9.89 2.37 -5.15
C VAL A 204 -10.45 3.02 -3.89
N GLY A 205 -10.55 2.23 -2.83
CA GLY A 205 -10.88 2.74 -1.48
C GLY A 205 -9.64 3.21 -0.69
N MET A 206 -8.44 3.03 -1.27
CA MET A 206 -7.16 3.36 -0.66
C MET A 206 -6.62 4.70 -1.15
N PRO A 207 -5.62 5.29 -0.47
CA PRO A 207 -4.83 6.41 -0.98
C PRO A 207 -4.21 6.11 -2.35
N THR A 208 -4.02 7.15 -3.15
CA THR A 208 -3.52 7.03 -4.52
C THR A 208 -2.29 7.91 -4.75
N TRP A 209 -1.26 7.31 -5.32
CA TRP A 209 -0.04 7.97 -5.75
C TRP A 209 0.02 7.91 -7.28
N LEU A 210 -0.28 9.05 -7.89
CA LEU A 210 -0.39 9.20 -9.35
C LEU A 210 0.99 9.42 -9.96
N ALA A 211 1.36 8.61 -10.95
CA ALA A 211 2.55 8.86 -11.75
C ALA A 211 2.21 9.67 -13.01
N LEU A 212 2.90 10.80 -13.16
CA LEU A 212 2.93 11.59 -14.39
C LEU A 212 4.17 11.20 -15.23
N GLY A 213 4.23 11.69 -16.43
CA GLY A 213 5.36 11.44 -17.32
C GLY A 213 6.62 12.25 -16.98
N PRO A 214 7.67 12.13 -17.83
CA PRO A 214 8.87 12.93 -17.69
C PRO A 214 8.63 14.37 -18.14
N TYR A 215 9.34 15.30 -17.48
CA TYR A 215 9.34 16.72 -17.75
C TYR A 215 10.76 17.21 -18.07
N SER A 216 10.86 18.18 -18.96
CA SER A 216 12.13 18.82 -19.30
C SER A 216 12.70 19.71 -18.21
N ASP A 217 11.84 20.14 -17.26
CA ASP A 217 12.22 20.97 -16.13
C ASP A 217 11.33 20.74 -14.91
N VAL A 218 11.88 21.07 -13.75
CA VAL A 218 11.22 20.87 -12.46
C VAL A 218 9.98 21.75 -12.29
N ALA A 219 10.01 22.99 -12.80
CA ALA A 219 8.92 23.94 -12.58
C ALA A 219 7.62 23.48 -13.26
N SER A 220 7.72 22.99 -14.49
CA SER A 220 6.60 22.41 -15.24
C SER A 220 6.05 21.17 -14.53
N GLY A 221 6.92 20.25 -14.08
CA GLY A 221 6.50 19.07 -13.31
C GLY A 221 5.77 19.42 -12.02
N VAL A 222 6.26 20.39 -11.27
CA VAL A 222 5.60 20.90 -10.04
C VAL A 222 4.24 21.54 -10.36
N ALA A 223 4.15 22.36 -11.43
CA ALA A 223 2.91 23.00 -11.80
C ALA A 223 1.83 21.99 -12.20
N ASP A 224 2.18 21.00 -13.02
CA ASP A 224 1.26 19.95 -13.45
C ASP A 224 0.89 19.00 -12.31
N SER A 225 1.80 18.70 -11.41
CA SER A 225 1.51 17.91 -10.20
C SER A 225 0.48 18.61 -9.31
N LYS A 226 0.66 19.91 -9.05
CA LYS A 226 -0.32 20.71 -8.29
C LYS A 226 -1.68 20.77 -8.99
N ALA A 227 -1.71 20.88 -10.32
CA ALA A 227 -2.94 20.83 -11.09
C ALA A 227 -3.59 19.43 -11.05
N ALA A 228 -2.81 18.35 -11.05
CA ALA A 228 -3.31 16.99 -10.92
C ALA A 228 -3.94 16.70 -9.56
N CYS A 229 -3.42 17.29 -8.48
CA CYS A 229 -4.01 17.21 -7.15
C CYS A 229 -5.48 17.68 -7.08
N LEU A 230 -5.92 18.49 -8.02
CA LEU A 230 -7.27 19.04 -8.07
C LEU A 230 -8.19 18.28 -9.03
N ARG A 231 -7.70 17.25 -9.71
CA ARG A 231 -8.45 16.51 -10.72
C ARG A 231 -8.66 15.07 -10.28
N GLY A 232 -9.72 14.45 -10.78
CA GLY A 232 -9.91 13.01 -10.65
C GLY A 232 -8.78 12.25 -11.36
N SER A 233 -8.37 11.14 -10.77
CA SER A 233 -7.36 10.24 -11.26
C SER A 233 -7.93 8.84 -11.49
N PHE A 234 -7.09 7.82 -11.48
CA PHE A 234 -7.51 6.43 -11.56
C PHE A 234 -8.34 6.02 -10.33
N GLY A 235 -9.16 4.99 -10.47
CA GLY A 235 -9.95 4.43 -9.38
C GLY A 235 -11.01 5.38 -8.80
N GLY A 236 -11.36 6.47 -9.50
CA GLY A 236 -12.43 7.39 -9.11
C GLY A 236 -12.07 8.35 -7.98
N LYS A 237 -10.78 8.55 -7.67
CA LYS A 237 -10.31 9.46 -6.60
C LYS A 237 -9.43 10.59 -7.15
N THR A 238 -9.28 11.66 -6.36
CA THR A 238 -8.17 12.60 -6.51
C THR A 238 -6.91 11.98 -5.93
N PRO A 239 -5.72 12.24 -6.48
CA PRO A 239 -4.49 11.70 -5.94
C PRO A 239 -4.14 12.32 -4.59
N ASP A 240 -3.48 11.53 -3.76
CA ASP A 240 -2.93 11.94 -2.47
C ASP A 240 -1.46 12.34 -2.62
N ILE A 241 -0.74 11.70 -3.55
CA ILE A 241 0.61 12.06 -3.98
C ILE A 241 0.64 12.06 -5.51
N VAL A 242 1.42 12.97 -6.10
CA VAL A 242 1.72 13.00 -7.54
C VAL A 242 3.22 12.91 -7.75
N GLN A 243 3.66 11.92 -8.51
CA GLN A 243 5.06 11.76 -8.95
C GLN A 243 5.24 12.37 -10.34
N PHE A 244 6.38 13.00 -10.55
CA PHE A 244 6.88 13.35 -11.88
C PHE A 244 8.39 13.09 -11.96
N VAL A 245 8.84 12.79 -13.16
CA VAL A 245 10.26 12.57 -13.45
C VAL A 245 10.84 13.85 -14.02
N ALA A 246 11.92 14.35 -13.46
CA ALA A 246 12.62 15.53 -13.97
C ALA A 246 14.12 15.29 -14.06
N THR A 247 14.71 15.76 -15.16
CA THR A 247 16.16 15.73 -15.35
C THR A 247 16.74 17.10 -14.94
N VAL A 248 17.72 17.09 -14.04
CA VAL A 248 18.45 18.27 -13.59
C VAL A 248 19.94 18.05 -13.83
N GLY A 249 20.49 18.73 -14.82
CA GLY A 249 21.82 18.40 -15.35
C GLY A 249 21.80 16.99 -15.97
N ASP A 250 22.70 16.13 -15.50
CA ASP A 250 22.80 14.73 -15.94
C ASP A 250 22.06 13.74 -15.03
N VAL A 251 21.32 14.23 -14.03
CA VAL A 251 20.64 13.39 -13.05
C VAL A 251 19.14 13.42 -13.28
N THR A 252 18.56 12.26 -13.53
CA THR A 252 17.11 12.05 -13.55
C THR A 252 16.62 11.62 -12.19
N LEU A 253 15.63 12.33 -11.67
CA LEU A 253 15.08 12.14 -10.33
C LEU A 253 13.54 11.97 -10.39
N ASP A 254 13.06 11.02 -9.61
CA ASP A 254 11.65 10.86 -9.32
C ASP A 254 11.28 11.79 -8.17
N ARG A 255 10.44 12.79 -8.48
CA ARG A 255 10.01 13.82 -7.54
C ARG A 255 8.53 13.68 -7.24
N ASN A 256 8.16 14.03 -6.02
CA ASN A 256 6.80 13.87 -5.52
C ASN A 256 6.25 15.16 -4.95
N ILE A 257 4.96 15.40 -5.17
CA ILE A 257 4.18 16.48 -4.56
C ILE A 257 3.01 15.84 -3.81
N MET A 258 2.87 16.16 -2.54
CA MET A 258 1.74 15.75 -1.73
C MET A 258 0.56 16.67 -1.95
N CYS A 259 -0.64 16.10 -2.12
CA CYS A 259 -1.88 16.78 -2.47
C CYS A 259 -2.75 17.13 -1.25
N GLY A 260 -2.19 17.52 -0.16
CA GLY A 260 -2.95 17.84 1.05
C GLY A 260 -2.21 17.48 2.32
N ASP A 261 -2.95 17.05 3.33
CA ASP A 261 -2.36 16.65 4.61
C ASP A 261 -1.52 15.37 4.44
N PRO A 262 -0.23 15.38 4.81
CA PRO A 262 0.64 14.22 4.70
C PRO A 262 0.29 13.09 5.67
N THR A 263 -0.55 13.34 6.67
CA THR A 263 -0.92 12.37 7.69
C THR A 263 -1.69 11.20 7.10
N GLY A 264 -1.06 10.12 6.83
CA GLY A 264 -1.67 8.92 6.27
C GLY A 264 -0.90 8.34 5.10
N PHE A 265 0.03 9.11 4.53
CA PHE A 265 0.74 8.70 3.31
C PHE A 265 2.24 8.56 3.51
N VAL A 266 2.78 9.14 4.56
CA VAL A 266 4.17 9.03 5.02
C VAL A 266 4.20 9.03 6.55
N ALA A 267 5.13 8.30 7.13
CA ALA A 267 5.32 8.27 8.59
C ALA A 267 6.47 9.21 8.99
N PRO A 268 6.40 9.91 10.16
CA PRO A 268 7.50 10.74 10.63
C PRO A 268 8.74 9.88 10.90
N THR A 269 9.91 10.45 10.67
CA THR A 269 11.17 9.90 11.18
C THR A 269 11.31 10.25 12.66
N LYS A 270 11.89 9.36 13.44
CA LYS A 270 12.14 9.59 14.87
C LYS A 270 13.32 10.51 15.11
#